data_1fe0d2e3bd4f3f8be022cbc7a90f5408
#
_entry.id   1fe0d2e3bd4f3f8be022cbc7a90f5408
#
_cell.length_a   1.000
_cell.length_b   1.000
_cell.length_c   1.000
_cell.angle_alpha   90.00
_cell.angle_beta   90.00
_cell.angle_gamma   90.00
#
_symmetry.space_group_name_H-M   'P 1'
#
loop_
_entity.id
_entity.type
_entity.pdbx_description
1 polymer ?
#
loop_
_entity_poly.entity_id
_entity_poly.type
_entity_poly.pdbx_seq_one_letter_code
_entity_poly.pdbx_strand_id
1 'polypeptide(L)'
;MFDIQEELKKLPAKPGVYIMHDDHDDIIYVGKAIILKNRVRQYFQNSRNHTPKIRQMVSHVARFEYIITDSELEALVLECNLIKEHRPKYNTMLKDDKTYPYIKVTVGEAFPRIMLVRSMKKDKAKYFGPYTSSQSVRDIIDLSQKIYKIRSCNRSLPKETGNDRPCLYYHMGQCQAPCQGYISQEEYHENVRQMLHFLGGNFEPVIQMLTDKMYAASEKMDFEKAASYRDLLNSVKQIDQKQKITSSEMDDKDVIAFARDKDEAVVQVFFVRHGRLIGREHFYVSGVANDTESQVLTAFVKQYYASSPFVPSTLMLQYPLDDREIILEWLSDRKGHKVREVVPQRGQKERLVELAAENARNVLTKDREKIRLEEARTTGAVRELADMLGIPEGIRRMEAFDISNISGVETVGSMIVYENGKPKRNAYRKFRIRTVKGQDDYRCMEEVLTRRFQHGLEEIGQNINGKFSDFPDVLMMDGGKGQVNVALKVLDQMHMNIPVCGMVKDDHHRTR
;
A
#
# COMPACT_ATOMS: atom_id res chain seq x y z
N MET A 1 30.82 -16.09 26.23
CA MET A 1 29.35 -16.25 26.31
C MET A 1 28.80 -14.99 26.97
N PHE A 2 27.78 -14.34 26.43
CA PHE A 2 27.21 -13.12 26.97
C PHE A 2 26.44 -13.45 28.25
N ASP A 3 26.84 -12.88 29.39
CA ASP A 3 26.14 -13.07 30.66
C ASP A 3 25.17 -11.92 30.87
N ILE A 4 23.90 -12.20 30.65
CA ILE A 4 22.80 -11.22 30.79
C ILE A 4 22.80 -10.60 32.19
N GLN A 5 23.05 -11.38 33.25
CA GLN A 5 22.96 -10.91 34.65
C GLN A 5 24.12 -9.94 34.97
N GLU A 6 25.32 -10.20 34.47
CA GLU A 6 26.46 -9.29 34.61
C GLU A 6 26.26 -8.01 33.82
N GLU A 7 25.78 -8.09 32.59
CA GLU A 7 25.53 -6.92 31.74
C GLU A 7 24.40 -6.02 32.28
N LEU A 8 23.36 -6.60 32.90
CA LEU A 8 22.31 -5.84 33.56
C LEU A 8 22.86 -4.95 34.70
N LYS A 9 23.97 -5.32 35.35
CA LYS A 9 24.59 -4.50 36.40
C LYS A 9 25.27 -3.25 35.85
N LYS A 10 25.77 -3.31 34.62
CA LYS A 10 26.51 -2.24 33.93
C LYS A 10 25.61 -1.16 33.31
N LEU A 11 24.30 -1.42 33.22
CA LEU A 11 23.35 -0.50 32.59
C LEU A 11 23.32 0.87 33.29
N PRO A 12 23.43 1.98 32.50
CA PRO A 12 23.41 3.33 33.03
C PRO A 12 21.99 3.78 33.43
N ALA A 13 21.94 4.71 34.39
CA ALA A 13 20.70 5.41 34.75
C ALA A 13 20.50 6.65 33.87
N LYS A 14 20.48 6.43 32.54
CA LYS A 14 20.32 7.47 31.49
C LYS A 14 19.26 7.05 30.49
N PRO A 15 18.65 8.02 29.75
CA PRO A 15 17.78 7.71 28.65
C PRO A 15 18.54 7.03 27.48
N GLY A 16 17.82 6.25 26.71
CA GLY A 16 18.41 5.58 25.55
C GLY A 16 17.52 4.52 24.92
N VAL A 17 18.07 3.82 23.95
CA VAL A 17 17.43 2.72 23.26
C VAL A 17 18.17 1.43 23.56
N TYR A 18 17.44 0.35 23.78
CA TYR A 18 17.98 -0.99 23.95
C TYR A 18 17.51 -1.89 22.81
N ILE A 19 18.40 -2.78 22.38
CA ILE A 19 18.25 -3.66 21.24
C ILE A 19 18.46 -5.09 21.74
N MET A 20 17.51 -5.98 21.50
CA MET A 20 17.58 -7.38 21.91
C MET A 20 17.83 -8.28 20.71
N HIS A 21 18.76 -9.22 20.87
CA HIS A 21 19.17 -10.18 19.83
C HIS A 21 18.87 -11.60 20.29
N ASP A 22 18.60 -12.46 19.34
CA ASP A 22 18.49 -13.91 19.54
C ASP A 22 19.86 -14.62 19.45
N ASP A 23 19.84 -15.94 19.44
CA ASP A 23 21.02 -16.81 19.37
C ASP A 23 21.71 -16.81 17.98
N HIS A 24 21.02 -16.32 16.93
CA HIS A 24 21.56 -16.10 15.59
C HIS A 24 22.09 -14.69 15.38
N ASP A 25 22.06 -13.85 16.40
CA ASP A 25 22.41 -12.43 16.39
C ASP A 25 21.41 -11.54 15.62
N ASP A 26 20.21 -12.06 15.32
CA ASP A 26 19.16 -11.29 14.70
C ASP A 26 18.51 -10.33 15.73
N ILE A 27 18.26 -9.08 15.31
CA ILE A 27 17.55 -8.10 16.13
C ILE A 27 16.07 -8.49 16.21
N ILE A 28 15.62 -8.89 17.40
CA ILE A 28 14.25 -9.36 17.64
C ILE A 28 13.35 -8.33 18.30
N TYR A 29 13.93 -7.33 18.98
CA TYR A 29 13.17 -6.26 19.62
C TYR A 29 14.01 -5.00 19.81
N VAL A 30 13.40 -3.83 19.63
CA VAL A 30 13.97 -2.51 19.92
C VAL A 30 12.99 -1.74 20.81
N GLY A 31 13.51 -1.07 21.85
CA GLY A 31 12.67 -0.26 22.73
C GLY A 31 13.41 0.93 23.34
N LYS A 32 12.69 2.01 23.60
CA LYS A 32 13.21 3.17 24.32
C LYS A 32 13.11 3.01 25.84
N ALA A 33 13.93 3.73 26.56
CA ALA A 33 13.86 3.87 28.02
C ALA A 33 14.18 5.29 28.47
N ILE A 34 13.46 5.80 29.48
CA ILE A 34 13.84 7.01 30.21
C ILE A 34 15.06 6.69 31.09
N ILE A 35 15.09 5.51 31.67
CA ILE A 35 16.19 4.96 32.48
C ILE A 35 16.47 3.54 32.02
N LEU A 36 17.51 3.35 31.20
CA LEU A 36 17.90 2.06 30.64
C LEU A 36 17.98 0.95 31.69
N LYS A 37 18.67 1.25 32.81
CA LYS A 37 18.83 0.30 33.93
C LYS A 37 17.52 -0.26 34.45
N ASN A 38 16.52 0.58 34.63
CA ASN A 38 15.25 0.16 35.19
C ASN A 38 14.44 -0.62 34.14
N ARG A 39 14.34 -0.10 32.92
CA ARG A 39 13.51 -0.66 31.87
C ARG A 39 13.99 -2.02 31.38
N VAL A 40 15.29 -2.16 31.13
CA VAL A 40 15.85 -3.44 30.63
C VAL A 40 15.78 -4.51 31.71
N ARG A 41 16.07 -4.17 32.98
CA ARG A 41 15.94 -5.13 34.08
C ARG A 41 14.53 -5.69 34.27
N GLN A 42 13.49 -4.91 34.02
CA GLN A 42 12.08 -5.36 34.15
C GLN A 42 11.79 -6.58 33.26
N TYR A 43 12.43 -6.72 32.11
CA TYR A 43 12.21 -7.86 31.23
C TYR A 43 12.77 -9.18 31.80
N PHE A 44 13.87 -9.11 32.55
CA PHE A 44 14.56 -10.29 33.09
C PHE A 44 14.21 -10.59 34.54
N GLN A 45 13.29 -9.83 35.14
CA GLN A 45 12.73 -10.13 36.44
C GLN A 45 11.53 -11.11 36.30
N ASN A 46 11.39 -12.05 37.24
CA ASN A 46 10.23 -12.95 37.33
C ASN A 46 8.96 -12.15 37.68
N SER A 47 8.35 -11.52 36.67
CA SER A 47 7.12 -10.75 36.84
C SER A 47 5.91 -11.53 36.31
N ARG A 48 4.89 -11.68 37.18
CA ARG A 48 3.57 -12.20 36.76
C ARG A 48 2.86 -11.31 35.73
N ASN A 49 3.35 -10.10 35.55
CA ASN A 49 2.72 -9.07 34.71
C ASN A 49 3.23 -9.04 33.25
N HIS A 50 4.13 -9.96 32.86
CA HIS A 50 4.58 -10.03 31.46
C HIS A 50 3.48 -10.60 30.58
N THR A 51 3.18 -9.89 29.48
CA THR A 51 2.30 -10.41 28.44
C THR A 51 2.89 -11.67 27.80
N PRO A 52 2.09 -12.55 27.19
CA PRO A 52 2.61 -13.73 26.49
C PRO A 52 3.69 -13.38 25.45
N LYS A 53 3.53 -12.27 24.72
CA LYS A 53 4.50 -11.76 23.74
C LYS A 53 5.84 -11.43 24.41
N ILE A 54 5.82 -10.71 25.53
CA ILE A 54 7.05 -10.35 26.27
C ILE A 54 7.72 -11.61 26.80
N ARG A 55 6.99 -12.56 27.36
CA ARG A 55 7.55 -13.84 27.83
C ARG A 55 8.24 -14.62 26.72
N GLN A 56 7.57 -14.73 25.58
CA GLN A 56 8.12 -15.40 24.39
C GLN A 56 9.35 -14.65 23.85
N MET A 57 9.31 -13.32 23.78
CA MET A 57 10.46 -12.50 23.37
C MET A 57 11.65 -12.75 24.30
N VAL A 58 11.46 -12.63 25.62
CA VAL A 58 12.54 -12.81 26.60
C VAL A 58 13.15 -14.21 26.54
N SER A 59 12.36 -15.26 26.25
CA SER A 59 12.89 -16.62 26.09
C SER A 59 13.80 -16.80 24.88
N HIS A 60 13.75 -15.90 23.90
CA HIS A 60 14.60 -15.91 22.71
C HIS A 60 15.78 -14.92 22.79
N VAL A 61 15.84 -14.09 23.83
CA VAL A 61 16.95 -13.12 23.99
C VAL A 61 18.23 -13.83 24.40
N ALA A 62 19.24 -13.83 23.53
CA ALA A 62 20.57 -14.33 23.82
C ALA A 62 21.52 -13.21 24.32
N ARG A 63 21.36 -12.01 23.79
CA ARG A 63 22.12 -10.82 24.23
C ARG A 63 21.30 -9.56 24.04
N PHE A 64 21.74 -8.48 24.66
CA PHE A 64 21.25 -7.14 24.39
C PHE A 64 22.39 -6.13 24.29
N GLU A 65 22.14 -5.06 23.59
CA GLU A 65 22.98 -3.86 23.52
C GLU A 65 22.14 -2.60 23.78
N TYR A 66 22.77 -1.48 24.02
CA TYR A 66 22.08 -0.23 24.26
C TYR A 66 22.85 0.97 23.72
N ILE A 67 22.12 2.01 23.37
CA ILE A 67 22.62 3.30 22.91
C ILE A 67 22.12 4.35 23.89
N ILE A 68 23.04 5.11 24.51
CA ILE A 68 22.69 6.22 25.41
C ILE A 68 22.33 7.42 24.55
N THR A 69 21.30 8.16 24.94
CA THR A 69 20.89 9.43 24.31
C THR A 69 20.90 10.55 25.34
N ASP A 70 20.95 11.79 24.88
CA ASP A 70 20.95 12.96 25.77
C ASP A 70 19.55 13.27 26.32
N SER A 71 18.50 12.85 25.59
CA SER A 71 17.10 13.07 26.00
C SER A 71 16.21 11.87 25.67
N GLU A 72 15.04 11.82 26.32
CA GLU A 72 14.00 10.84 25.99
C GLU A 72 13.45 11.05 24.57
N LEU A 73 13.41 12.30 24.10
CA LEU A 73 12.99 12.65 22.74
C LEU A 73 13.93 12.03 21.70
N GLU A 74 15.24 12.12 21.92
CA GLU A 74 16.21 11.46 21.04
C GLU A 74 16.06 9.93 21.07
N ALA A 75 15.83 9.35 22.26
CA ALA A 75 15.55 7.92 22.37
C ALA A 75 14.32 7.51 21.56
N LEU A 76 13.25 8.31 21.60
CA LEU A 76 12.03 8.07 20.81
C LEU A 76 12.31 8.08 19.31
N VAL A 77 13.03 9.07 18.82
CA VAL A 77 13.37 9.19 17.39
C VAL A 77 14.28 8.05 16.94
N LEU A 78 15.27 7.71 17.76
CA LEU A 78 16.21 6.62 17.47
C LEU A 78 15.51 5.27 17.46
N GLU A 79 14.61 4.99 18.43
CA GLU A 79 13.77 3.80 18.47
C GLU A 79 12.97 3.65 17.16
N CYS A 80 12.28 4.71 16.72
CA CYS A 80 11.50 4.70 15.48
C CYS A 80 12.36 4.37 14.25
N ASN A 81 13.57 4.93 14.16
CA ASN A 81 14.49 4.70 13.05
C ASN A 81 14.99 3.25 13.04
N LEU A 82 15.42 2.73 14.18
CA LEU A 82 15.90 1.35 14.31
C LEU A 82 14.81 0.32 14.04
N ILE A 83 13.59 0.55 14.53
CA ILE A 83 12.43 -0.33 14.22
C ILE A 83 12.18 -0.34 12.70
N LYS A 84 12.22 0.81 12.03
CA LYS A 84 12.03 0.91 10.58
C LYS A 84 13.12 0.20 9.79
N GLU A 85 14.36 0.32 10.22
CA GLU A 85 15.55 -0.25 9.58
C GLU A 85 15.60 -1.77 9.72
N HIS A 86 15.49 -2.27 10.96
CA HIS A 86 15.70 -3.68 11.28
C HIS A 86 14.43 -4.54 11.25
N ARG A 87 13.25 -3.93 11.32
CA ARG A 87 11.94 -4.62 11.33
C ARG A 87 11.87 -5.79 12.33
N PRO A 88 12.12 -5.57 13.63
CA PRO A 88 12.26 -6.65 14.58
C PRO A 88 10.96 -7.43 14.77
N LYS A 89 11.08 -8.73 14.92
CA LYS A 89 9.95 -9.68 14.99
C LYS A 89 8.92 -9.36 16.09
N TYR A 90 9.38 -8.87 17.23
CA TYR A 90 8.52 -8.60 18.39
C TYR A 90 8.07 -7.15 18.53
N ASN A 91 8.46 -6.26 17.62
CA ASN A 91 7.87 -4.93 17.56
C ASN A 91 6.57 -4.93 16.76
N THR A 92 5.68 -4.04 17.13
CA THR A 92 4.49 -3.72 16.33
C THR A 92 4.95 -2.96 15.08
N MET A 93 4.57 -3.43 13.89
CA MET A 93 5.13 -2.99 12.63
C MET A 93 4.09 -2.40 11.70
N LEU A 94 4.34 -1.20 11.22
CA LEU A 94 3.64 -0.61 10.07
C LEU A 94 4.17 -1.25 8.77
N LYS A 95 3.31 -2.01 8.07
CA LYS A 95 3.71 -2.74 6.86
C LYS A 95 3.86 -1.85 5.62
N ASP A 96 3.17 -0.71 5.59
CA ASP A 96 3.08 0.17 4.44
C ASP A 96 4.00 1.39 4.56
N ASP A 97 4.83 1.62 3.54
CA ASP A 97 5.62 2.86 3.37
C ASP A 97 5.06 3.65 2.17
N LYS A 98 3.82 4.14 2.30
CA LYS A 98 3.13 4.88 1.23
C LYS A 98 3.58 6.32 1.17
N THR A 99 4.00 6.77 -0.02
CA THR A 99 4.28 8.19 -0.30
C THR A 99 3.06 8.85 -0.94
N TYR A 100 2.56 9.90 -0.33
CA TYR A 100 1.38 10.62 -0.80
C TYR A 100 1.73 11.78 -1.70
N PRO A 101 0.90 12.09 -2.71
CA PRO A 101 1.04 13.30 -3.50
C PRO A 101 0.49 14.51 -2.74
N TYR A 102 1.16 15.65 -2.94
CA TYR A 102 0.79 16.97 -2.42
C TYR A 102 0.72 17.95 -3.58
N ILE A 103 -0.09 18.99 -3.43
CA ILE A 103 -0.05 20.17 -4.26
C ILE A 103 0.91 21.15 -3.62
N LYS A 104 1.95 21.56 -4.35
CA LYS A 104 2.90 22.60 -3.95
C LYS A 104 2.62 23.87 -4.70
N VAL A 105 2.55 25.00 -3.96
CA VAL A 105 2.50 26.37 -4.53
C VAL A 105 3.73 27.13 -4.06
N THR A 106 4.55 27.60 -4.99
CA THR A 106 5.84 28.24 -4.70
C THR A 106 5.67 29.73 -4.37
N VAL A 107 4.97 30.05 -3.28
CA VAL A 107 4.61 31.42 -2.89
C VAL A 107 5.81 32.34 -2.65
N GLY A 108 7.02 31.80 -2.51
CA GLY A 108 8.25 32.60 -2.39
C GLY A 108 8.86 33.04 -3.72
N GLU A 109 8.33 32.61 -4.87
CA GLU A 109 8.75 33.06 -6.20
C GLU A 109 8.01 34.36 -6.59
N ALA A 110 8.65 35.22 -7.40
CA ALA A 110 8.00 36.44 -7.94
C ALA A 110 6.70 36.11 -8.71
N PHE A 111 6.68 35.00 -9.42
CA PHE A 111 5.50 34.44 -10.08
C PHE A 111 5.32 32.99 -9.61
N PRO A 112 4.56 32.75 -8.54
CA PRO A 112 4.33 31.41 -8.01
C PRO A 112 3.78 30.44 -9.03
N ARG A 113 4.11 29.16 -8.88
CA ARG A 113 3.62 28.06 -9.73
C ARG A 113 2.99 26.97 -8.88
N ILE A 114 2.09 26.23 -9.51
CA ILE A 114 1.41 25.09 -8.91
C ILE A 114 1.96 23.79 -9.49
N MET A 115 2.26 22.80 -8.65
CA MET A 115 2.78 21.51 -9.10
C MET A 115 2.44 20.38 -8.14
N LEU A 116 2.44 19.13 -8.66
CA LEU A 116 2.38 17.91 -7.87
C LEU A 116 3.77 17.56 -7.35
N VAL A 117 3.86 17.25 -6.06
CA VAL A 117 5.08 16.73 -5.42
C VAL A 117 4.74 15.55 -4.50
N ARG A 118 5.70 14.68 -4.24
CA ARG A 118 5.57 13.54 -3.33
C ARG A 118 6.34 13.72 -2.02
N SER A 119 7.12 14.77 -1.92
CA SER A 119 7.86 15.11 -0.69
C SER A 119 7.70 16.59 -0.39
N MET A 120 7.59 16.93 0.87
CA MET A 120 7.61 18.31 1.35
C MET A 120 9.05 18.69 1.70
N LYS A 121 9.45 19.90 1.35
CA LYS A 121 10.75 20.48 1.72
C LYS A 121 10.54 21.62 2.72
N LYS A 122 11.50 21.88 3.57
CA LYS A 122 11.54 23.09 4.41
C LYS A 122 11.91 24.28 3.53
N ASP A 123 10.94 24.78 2.76
CA ASP A 123 11.08 25.94 1.89
C ASP A 123 9.90 26.92 2.16
N LYS A 124 9.91 28.06 1.48
CA LYS A 124 8.84 29.07 1.59
C LYS A 124 7.58 28.73 0.80
N ALA A 125 7.41 27.49 0.33
CA ALA A 125 6.23 27.07 -0.44
C ALA A 125 5.07 26.68 0.48
N LYS A 126 3.85 26.78 -0.03
CA LYS A 126 2.67 26.20 0.62
C LYS A 126 2.37 24.83 0.04
N TYR A 127 2.00 23.91 0.92
CA TYR A 127 1.68 22.53 0.58
C TYR A 127 0.26 22.19 1.00
N PHE A 128 -0.48 21.52 0.12
CA PHE A 128 -1.85 21.07 0.37
C PHE A 128 -1.91 19.54 0.22
N GLY A 129 -2.58 18.85 1.13
CA GLY A 129 -2.67 17.38 1.16
C GLY A 129 -2.51 16.83 2.59
N PRO A 130 -2.20 15.54 2.75
CA PRO A 130 -1.95 14.55 1.69
C PRO A 130 -3.20 14.16 0.89
N TYR A 131 -3.05 13.89 -0.40
CA TYR A 131 -4.11 13.31 -1.24
C TYR A 131 -3.86 11.82 -1.45
N THR A 132 -4.92 11.04 -1.60
CA THR A 132 -4.83 9.58 -1.77
C THR A 132 -4.53 9.16 -3.21
N SER A 133 -4.75 10.04 -4.18
CA SER A 133 -4.58 9.76 -5.61
C SER A 133 -3.82 10.87 -6.32
N SER A 134 -2.78 10.49 -7.08
CA SER A 134 -2.07 11.42 -7.97
C SER A 134 -2.97 11.96 -9.09
N GLN A 135 -3.98 11.20 -9.51
CA GLN A 135 -4.95 11.65 -10.51
C GLN A 135 -5.82 12.78 -9.94
N SER A 136 -6.35 12.61 -8.73
CA SER A 136 -7.13 13.66 -8.07
C SER A 136 -6.34 14.97 -7.90
N VAL A 137 -5.02 14.86 -7.61
CA VAL A 137 -4.15 16.05 -7.53
C VAL A 137 -4.00 16.72 -8.89
N ARG A 138 -3.80 15.95 -9.97
CA ARG A 138 -3.73 16.51 -11.33
C ARG A 138 -5.02 17.20 -11.73
N ASP A 139 -6.17 16.56 -11.45
CA ASP A 139 -7.49 17.13 -11.75
C ASP A 139 -7.70 18.47 -11.03
N ILE A 140 -7.28 18.58 -9.76
CA ILE A 140 -7.34 19.83 -8.99
C ILE A 140 -6.38 20.89 -9.55
N ILE A 141 -5.16 20.51 -9.95
CA ILE A 141 -4.19 21.41 -10.57
C ILE A 141 -4.72 21.92 -11.90
N ASP A 142 -5.22 21.05 -12.77
CA ASP A 142 -5.79 21.41 -14.07
C ASP A 142 -7.00 22.34 -13.92
N LEU A 143 -7.88 22.05 -12.95
CA LEU A 143 -9.01 22.92 -12.64
C LEU A 143 -8.54 24.30 -12.13
N SER A 144 -7.56 24.32 -11.21
CA SER A 144 -6.96 25.54 -10.70
C SER A 144 -6.33 26.40 -11.80
N GLN A 145 -5.65 25.78 -12.77
CA GLN A 145 -5.06 26.46 -13.93
C GLN A 145 -6.13 27.05 -14.86
N LYS A 146 -7.20 26.30 -15.12
CA LYS A 146 -8.33 26.79 -15.94
C LYS A 146 -9.04 28.00 -15.31
N ILE A 147 -9.18 28.02 -13.99
CA ILE A 147 -9.88 29.06 -13.25
C ILE A 147 -8.99 30.29 -13.03
N TYR A 148 -7.78 30.09 -12.47
CA TYR A 148 -6.89 31.16 -11.99
C TYR A 148 -5.72 31.47 -12.93
N LYS A 149 -5.51 30.65 -13.98
CA LYS A 149 -4.48 30.78 -15.01
C LYS A 149 -3.05 30.89 -14.49
N ILE A 150 -2.75 30.06 -13.45
CA ILE A 150 -1.45 30.01 -12.79
C ILE A 150 -0.50 29.08 -13.55
N ARG A 151 0.75 29.52 -13.74
CA ARG A 151 1.78 28.74 -14.43
C ARG A 151 2.17 27.46 -13.69
N SER A 152 2.59 26.43 -14.47
CA SER A 152 3.21 25.19 -13.96
C SER A 152 4.64 25.02 -14.44
N CYS A 153 5.12 25.85 -15.36
CA CYS A 153 6.43 25.75 -16.00
C CYS A 153 7.60 26.01 -15.03
N ASN A 154 8.80 25.51 -15.40
CA ASN A 154 10.01 25.61 -14.58
C ASN A 154 10.86 26.86 -14.86
N ARG A 155 10.39 27.82 -15.69
CA ARG A 155 11.14 29.04 -16.03
C ARG A 155 11.43 29.88 -14.78
N SER A 156 12.63 30.44 -14.74
CA SER A 156 13.08 31.32 -13.65
C SER A 156 12.64 32.77 -13.93
N LEU A 157 11.47 33.13 -13.42
CA LEU A 157 10.92 34.50 -13.62
C LEU A 157 11.25 35.39 -12.41
N PRO A 158 11.54 36.69 -12.66
CA PRO A 158 11.46 37.44 -13.92
C PRO A 158 12.67 37.37 -14.85
N LYS A 159 13.75 36.64 -14.49
CA LYS A 159 15.04 36.64 -15.23
C LYS A 159 14.88 36.21 -16.70
N GLU A 160 13.96 35.27 -16.98
CA GLU A 160 13.73 34.72 -18.32
C GLU A 160 12.51 35.36 -19.02
N THR A 161 12.10 36.56 -18.61
CA THR A 161 10.97 37.26 -19.25
C THR A 161 11.35 37.75 -20.63
N GLY A 162 10.53 37.43 -21.64
CA GLY A 162 10.71 37.87 -23.03
C GLY A 162 11.67 37.02 -23.89
N ASN A 163 12.31 35.98 -23.30
CA ASN A 163 13.32 35.17 -24.03
C ASN A 163 12.73 34.25 -25.08
N ASP A 164 11.47 33.80 -24.92
CA ASP A 164 10.84 32.84 -25.82
C ASP A 164 9.39 33.22 -26.09
N ARG A 165 8.79 32.58 -27.08
CA ARG A 165 7.35 32.73 -27.37
C ARG A 165 6.49 32.16 -26.25
N PRO A 166 5.23 32.62 -26.08
CA PRO A 166 4.27 32.03 -25.14
C PRO A 166 4.06 30.55 -25.42
N CYS A 167 3.98 29.72 -24.37
CA CYS A 167 3.78 28.29 -24.52
C CYS A 167 2.29 27.93 -24.74
N LEU A 168 2.03 26.65 -25.07
CA LEU A 168 0.70 26.14 -25.35
C LEU A 168 -0.33 26.48 -24.25
N TYR A 169 0.06 26.46 -22.97
CA TYR A 169 -0.84 26.77 -21.85
C TYR A 169 -1.41 28.20 -21.89
N TYR A 170 -0.66 29.15 -22.46
CA TYR A 170 -1.20 30.49 -22.71
C TYR A 170 -2.29 30.45 -23.80
N HIS A 171 -2.02 29.79 -24.93
CA HIS A 171 -2.99 29.68 -26.01
C HIS A 171 -4.25 28.88 -25.63
N MET A 172 -4.12 27.94 -24.69
CA MET A 172 -5.24 27.17 -24.10
C MET A 172 -5.99 27.97 -23.00
N GLY A 173 -5.57 29.21 -22.70
CA GLY A 173 -6.19 30.02 -21.64
C GLY A 173 -5.94 29.52 -20.22
N GLN A 174 -4.92 28.67 -20.00
CA GLN A 174 -4.56 28.09 -18.69
C GLN A 174 -3.39 28.82 -18.01
N CYS A 175 -2.80 29.82 -18.66
CA CYS A 175 -1.71 30.64 -18.12
C CYS A 175 -1.82 32.06 -18.69
N GLN A 176 -1.51 33.07 -17.90
CA GLN A 176 -1.50 34.49 -18.33
C GLN A 176 -0.15 34.94 -18.89
N ALA A 177 0.77 34.00 -19.16
CA ALA A 177 2.11 34.25 -19.70
C ALA A 177 2.92 35.33 -18.95
N PRO A 178 3.15 35.20 -17.64
CA PRO A 178 4.04 36.13 -16.93
C PRO A 178 5.47 36.11 -17.51
N CYS A 179 5.83 35.03 -18.22
CA CYS A 179 7.09 34.94 -18.98
C CYS A 179 7.17 35.88 -20.17
N GLN A 180 6.08 36.54 -20.55
CA GLN A 180 6.03 37.56 -21.62
C GLN A 180 5.73 38.96 -21.08
N GLY A 181 5.54 39.08 -19.76
CA GLY A 181 5.12 40.33 -19.16
C GLY A 181 3.65 40.71 -19.45
N TYR A 182 2.80 39.75 -19.86
CA TYR A 182 1.39 40.02 -20.23
C TYR A 182 0.49 40.24 -19.00
N ILE A 183 1.01 40.04 -17.82
CA ILE A 183 0.35 40.28 -16.53
C ILE A 183 1.34 40.90 -15.56
N SER A 184 0.87 41.87 -14.76
CA SER A 184 1.67 42.44 -13.65
C SER A 184 1.87 41.43 -12.53
N GLN A 185 2.90 41.65 -11.71
CA GLN A 185 3.17 40.79 -10.56
C GLN A 185 2.03 40.91 -9.53
N GLU A 186 1.48 42.07 -9.33
CA GLU A 186 0.40 42.34 -8.40
C GLU A 186 -0.89 41.59 -8.77
N GLU A 187 -1.32 41.70 -10.03
CA GLU A 187 -2.49 40.96 -10.54
C GLU A 187 -2.30 39.46 -10.48
N TYR A 188 -1.09 38.98 -10.81
CA TYR A 188 -0.77 37.57 -10.74
C TYR A 188 -0.83 37.05 -9.29
N HIS A 189 -0.31 37.81 -8.34
CA HIS A 189 -0.37 37.47 -6.92
C HIS A 189 -1.80 37.46 -6.38
N GLU A 190 -2.70 38.30 -6.90
CA GLU A 190 -4.12 38.24 -6.55
C GLU A 190 -4.76 36.92 -6.99
N ASN A 191 -4.50 36.49 -8.22
CA ASN A 191 -4.96 35.20 -8.71
C ASN A 191 -4.40 34.04 -7.87
N VAL A 192 -3.14 34.12 -7.44
CA VAL A 192 -2.53 33.14 -6.54
C VAL A 192 -3.23 33.14 -5.18
N ARG A 193 -3.56 34.29 -4.60
CA ARG A 193 -4.30 34.38 -3.33
C ARG A 193 -5.65 33.67 -3.42
N GLN A 194 -6.42 33.97 -4.46
CA GLN A 194 -7.73 33.34 -4.69
C GLN A 194 -7.59 31.80 -4.88
N MET A 195 -6.58 31.35 -5.61
CA MET A 195 -6.28 29.93 -5.75
C MET A 195 -5.90 29.28 -4.41
N LEU A 196 -5.14 29.95 -3.56
CA LEU A 196 -4.79 29.43 -2.23
C LEU A 196 -6.03 29.28 -1.33
N HIS A 197 -6.99 30.21 -1.42
CA HIS A 197 -8.29 30.10 -0.72
C HIS A 197 -9.09 28.90 -1.23
N PHE A 198 -9.13 28.70 -2.55
CA PHE A 198 -9.76 27.53 -3.17
C PHE A 198 -9.12 26.22 -2.74
N LEU A 199 -7.78 26.12 -2.78
CA LEU A 199 -7.03 24.94 -2.32
C LEU A 199 -7.19 24.68 -0.81
N GLY A 200 -7.42 25.72 -0.04
CA GLY A 200 -7.78 25.68 1.38
C GLY A 200 -9.23 25.25 1.65
N GLY A 201 -10.03 24.95 0.61
CA GLY A 201 -11.41 24.48 0.74
C GLY A 201 -12.48 25.58 0.81
N ASN A 202 -12.13 26.86 0.62
CA ASN A 202 -13.11 27.92 0.50
C ASN A 202 -13.60 28.03 -0.94
N PHE A 203 -14.67 27.29 -1.27
CA PHE A 203 -15.21 27.21 -2.64
C PHE A 203 -16.26 28.29 -2.95
N GLU A 204 -16.87 28.92 -1.95
CA GLU A 204 -17.96 29.88 -2.16
C GLU A 204 -17.57 31.05 -3.09
N PRO A 205 -16.40 31.72 -2.91
CA PRO A 205 -16.03 32.84 -3.79
C PRO A 205 -15.86 32.42 -5.25
N VAL A 206 -15.31 31.22 -5.51
CA VAL A 206 -15.13 30.74 -6.88
C VAL A 206 -16.45 30.29 -7.51
N ILE A 207 -17.36 29.69 -6.73
CA ILE A 207 -18.71 29.34 -7.16
C ILE A 207 -19.45 30.59 -7.61
N GLN A 208 -19.44 31.66 -6.79
CA GLN A 208 -20.08 32.94 -7.11
C GLN A 208 -19.46 33.54 -8.38
N MET A 209 -18.13 33.66 -8.43
CA MET A 209 -17.41 34.23 -9.58
C MET A 209 -17.73 33.47 -10.89
N LEU A 210 -17.75 32.16 -10.88
CA LEU A 210 -18.06 31.34 -12.07
C LEU A 210 -19.53 31.48 -12.45
N THR A 211 -20.43 31.58 -11.49
CA THR A 211 -21.86 31.81 -11.70
C THR A 211 -22.10 33.16 -12.37
N ASP A 212 -21.48 34.23 -11.89
CA ASP A 212 -21.60 35.56 -12.47
C ASP A 212 -21.05 35.63 -13.90
N LYS A 213 -19.88 35.01 -14.13
CA LYS A 213 -19.28 34.93 -15.46
C LYS A 213 -20.13 34.12 -16.44
N MET A 214 -20.78 33.03 -15.98
CA MET A 214 -21.69 32.24 -16.79
C MET A 214 -22.91 33.04 -17.24
N TYR A 215 -23.56 33.77 -16.32
CA TYR A 215 -24.69 34.61 -16.66
C TYR A 215 -24.29 35.78 -17.57
N ALA A 216 -23.19 36.46 -17.29
CA ALA A 216 -22.71 37.56 -18.12
C ALA A 216 -22.34 37.11 -19.55
N ALA A 217 -21.83 35.88 -19.75
CA ALA A 217 -21.60 35.31 -21.06
C ALA A 217 -22.92 34.96 -21.77
N SER A 218 -23.90 34.43 -21.04
CA SER A 218 -25.24 34.11 -21.56
C SER A 218 -25.98 35.36 -22.01
N GLU A 219 -25.94 36.46 -21.24
CA GLU A 219 -26.54 37.77 -21.62
C GLU A 219 -25.93 38.33 -22.90
N LYS A 220 -24.63 38.06 -23.15
CA LYS A 220 -23.92 38.43 -24.39
C LYS A 220 -24.13 37.45 -25.52
N MET A 221 -25.00 36.44 -25.34
CA MET A 221 -25.25 35.33 -26.29
C MET A 221 -24.00 34.51 -26.63
N ASP A 222 -22.93 34.56 -25.82
CA ASP A 222 -21.74 33.74 -25.98
C ASP A 222 -21.96 32.40 -25.25
N PHE A 223 -22.75 31.55 -25.87
CA PHE A 223 -23.17 30.28 -25.26
C PHE A 223 -22.03 29.29 -25.09
N GLU A 224 -20.97 29.34 -25.89
CA GLU A 224 -19.79 28.49 -25.74
C GLU A 224 -19.03 28.83 -24.45
N LYS A 225 -18.81 30.12 -24.17
CA LYS A 225 -18.21 30.56 -22.90
C LYS A 225 -19.11 30.28 -21.72
N ALA A 226 -20.43 30.51 -21.85
CA ALA A 226 -21.38 30.19 -20.79
C ALA A 226 -21.33 28.69 -20.45
N ALA A 227 -21.32 27.81 -21.43
CA ALA A 227 -21.16 26.35 -21.25
C ALA A 227 -19.83 26.00 -20.58
N SER A 228 -18.72 26.63 -20.99
CA SER A 228 -17.41 26.42 -20.37
C SER A 228 -17.41 26.81 -18.88
N TYR A 229 -18.00 27.95 -18.50
CA TYR A 229 -18.12 28.36 -17.09
C TYR A 229 -19.05 27.43 -16.30
N ARG A 230 -20.15 26.94 -16.89
CA ARG A 230 -21.02 25.94 -16.27
C ARG A 230 -20.26 24.65 -15.95
N ASP A 231 -19.43 24.17 -16.87
CA ASP A 231 -18.68 22.91 -16.70
C ASP A 231 -17.59 23.07 -15.63
N LEU A 232 -16.93 24.22 -15.54
CA LEU A 232 -16.02 24.56 -14.44
C LEU A 232 -16.78 24.62 -13.09
N LEU A 233 -17.94 25.27 -13.06
CA LEU A 233 -18.80 25.37 -11.88
C LEU A 233 -19.23 23.97 -11.39
N ASN A 234 -19.65 23.10 -12.29
CA ASN A 234 -20.01 21.72 -11.96
C ASN A 234 -18.82 20.94 -11.39
N SER A 235 -17.62 21.12 -11.94
CA SER A 235 -16.40 20.50 -11.44
C SER A 235 -16.06 20.95 -10.01
N VAL A 236 -16.18 22.26 -9.73
CA VAL A 236 -16.00 22.81 -8.37
C VAL A 236 -17.03 22.24 -7.41
N LYS A 237 -18.32 22.22 -7.80
CA LYS A 237 -19.40 21.65 -6.96
C LYS A 237 -19.21 20.17 -6.67
N GLN A 238 -18.69 19.38 -7.62
CA GLN A 238 -18.38 17.97 -7.38
C GLN A 238 -17.25 17.79 -6.35
N ILE A 239 -16.24 18.65 -6.37
CA ILE A 239 -15.16 18.63 -5.36
C ILE A 239 -15.75 19.00 -3.99
N ASP A 240 -16.56 20.03 -3.92
CA ASP A 240 -17.23 20.48 -2.68
C ASP A 240 -18.12 19.38 -2.09
N GLN A 241 -18.91 18.68 -2.92
CA GLN A 241 -19.77 17.58 -2.47
C GLN A 241 -18.98 16.36 -1.95
N LYS A 242 -17.86 16.02 -2.58
CA LYS A 242 -17.01 14.90 -2.15
C LYS A 242 -16.30 15.17 -0.83
N GLN A 243 -16.12 16.45 -0.46
CA GLN A 243 -15.40 16.87 0.75
C GLN A 243 -16.33 17.20 1.95
N LYS A 244 -17.61 16.87 1.85
CA LYS A 244 -18.63 17.15 2.87
C LYS A 244 -18.50 16.26 4.11
N ILE A 245 -17.55 16.55 4.99
CA ILE A 245 -17.72 16.33 6.44
C ILE A 245 -17.31 17.63 7.09
N THR A 246 -18.30 18.43 7.42
CA THR A 246 -18.12 19.72 8.09
C THR A 246 -17.87 19.51 9.58
N SER A 247 -16.64 19.73 9.99
CA SER A 247 -16.38 20.18 11.37
C SER A 247 -16.49 21.68 11.35
N SER A 248 -17.20 22.26 12.29
CA SER A 248 -17.29 23.72 12.48
C SER A 248 -15.96 24.38 12.88
N GLU A 249 -14.95 23.58 13.17
CA GLU A 249 -13.61 24.00 13.54
C GLU A 249 -12.71 23.96 12.29
N MET A 250 -12.11 25.09 11.93
CA MET A 250 -11.22 25.26 10.78
C MET A 250 -9.83 24.61 10.98
N ASP A 251 -9.67 23.76 11.99
CA ASP A 251 -8.39 23.13 12.33
C ASP A 251 -8.04 21.93 11.43
N ASP A 252 -6.76 21.77 11.19
CA ASP A 252 -6.22 20.57 10.55
C ASP A 252 -6.19 19.43 11.55
N LYS A 253 -6.86 18.31 11.21
CA LYS A 253 -6.99 17.13 12.08
C LYS A 253 -6.71 15.86 11.30
N ASP A 254 -6.05 14.90 11.94
CA ASP A 254 -6.03 13.51 11.50
C ASP A 254 -6.88 12.68 12.47
N VAL A 255 -7.89 12.00 11.93
CA VAL A 255 -8.76 11.12 12.71
C VAL A 255 -8.25 9.71 12.50
N ILE A 256 -7.82 9.07 13.58
CA ILE A 256 -7.13 7.79 13.53
C ILE A 256 -7.86 6.78 14.41
N ALA A 257 -8.30 5.70 13.79
CA ALA A 257 -8.93 4.59 14.47
C ALA A 257 -8.48 3.27 13.82
N PHE A 258 -8.65 2.15 14.51
CA PHE A 258 -8.26 0.86 13.98
C PHE A 258 -9.27 -0.23 14.32
N ALA A 259 -9.17 -1.32 13.57
CA ALA A 259 -9.75 -2.60 13.90
C ALA A 259 -8.65 -3.66 13.88
N ARG A 260 -8.70 -4.60 14.82
CA ARG A 260 -7.72 -5.70 14.86
C ARG A 260 -8.39 -7.06 14.84
N ASP A 261 -7.63 -8.02 14.37
CA ASP A 261 -7.96 -9.41 14.38
C ASP A 261 -6.72 -10.27 14.51
N LYS A 262 -6.68 -11.08 15.57
CA LYS A 262 -5.51 -11.88 15.97
C LYS A 262 -4.24 -11.02 16.04
N ASP A 263 -3.27 -11.23 15.13
CA ASP A 263 -1.98 -10.56 15.09
C ASP A 263 -1.90 -9.42 14.06
N GLU A 264 -3.00 -9.11 13.39
CA GLU A 264 -3.07 -8.06 12.39
C GLU A 264 -4.08 -6.98 12.77
N ALA A 265 -3.79 -5.74 12.41
CA ALA A 265 -4.70 -4.62 12.51
C ALA A 265 -4.71 -3.79 11.23
N VAL A 266 -5.83 -3.15 10.97
CA VAL A 266 -5.96 -2.10 9.96
C VAL A 266 -6.23 -0.79 10.68
N VAL A 267 -5.36 0.17 10.48
CA VAL A 267 -5.52 1.55 10.98
C VAL A 267 -6.08 2.40 9.87
N GLN A 268 -7.20 3.06 10.12
CA GLN A 268 -7.81 4.02 9.20
C GLN A 268 -7.46 5.44 9.64
N VAL A 269 -6.98 6.25 8.69
CA VAL A 269 -6.72 7.68 8.90
C VAL A 269 -7.63 8.49 7.99
N PHE A 270 -8.34 9.46 8.56
CA PHE A 270 -9.05 10.49 7.82
C PHE A 270 -8.31 11.81 7.92
N PHE A 271 -7.99 12.39 6.77
CA PHE A 271 -7.29 13.68 6.68
C PHE A 271 -8.31 14.81 6.59
N VAL A 272 -8.48 15.52 7.69
CA VAL A 272 -9.36 16.71 7.76
C VAL A 272 -8.49 17.96 7.71
N ARG A 273 -8.74 18.82 6.73
CA ARG A 273 -8.01 20.09 6.54
C ARG A 273 -9.04 21.20 6.39
N HIS A 274 -8.83 22.28 7.17
CA HIS A 274 -9.77 23.40 7.21
C HIS A 274 -11.24 22.96 7.43
N GLY A 275 -11.45 21.98 8.33
CA GLY A 275 -12.77 21.43 8.62
C GLY A 275 -13.35 20.47 7.56
N ARG A 276 -12.65 20.16 6.48
CA ARG A 276 -13.11 19.30 5.38
C ARG A 276 -12.29 18.00 5.30
N LEU A 277 -12.97 16.90 5.02
CA LEU A 277 -12.32 15.62 4.74
C LEU A 277 -11.72 15.66 3.33
N ILE A 278 -10.40 15.77 3.22
CA ILE A 278 -9.70 15.80 1.93
C ILE A 278 -9.25 14.42 1.45
N GLY A 279 -9.20 13.43 2.34
CA GLY A 279 -8.81 12.07 2.01
C GLY A 279 -8.96 11.10 3.16
N ARG A 280 -8.90 9.82 2.81
CA ARG A 280 -8.87 8.72 3.78
C ARG A 280 -7.89 7.67 3.31
N GLU A 281 -7.18 7.06 4.23
CA GLU A 281 -6.21 6.00 3.92
C GLU A 281 -6.21 4.95 5.02
N HIS A 282 -5.88 3.73 4.66
CA HIS A 282 -5.73 2.64 5.62
C HIS A 282 -4.32 2.05 5.55
N PHE A 283 -3.87 1.53 6.68
CA PHE A 283 -2.55 0.98 6.89
C PHE A 283 -2.65 -0.36 7.59
N TYR A 284 -1.81 -1.31 7.18
CA TYR A 284 -1.71 -2.60 7.83
C TYR A 284 -0.64 -2.56 8.90
N VAL A 285 -0.98 -3.08 10.07
CA VAL A 285 -0.09 -3.20 11.24
C VAL A 285 -0.08 -4.65 11.68
N SER A 286 1.10 -5.21 11.93
CA SER A 286 1.29 -6.57 12.41
C SER A 286 1.99 -6.61 13.77
N GLY A 287 1.95 -7.76 14.43
CA GLY A 287 2.54 -7.93 15.76
C GLY A 287 1.70 -7.36 16.88
N VAL A 288 0.36 -7.28 16.69
CA VAL A 288 -0.57 -6.62 17.63
C VAL A 288 -1.32 -7.58 18.57
N ALA A 289 -1.10 -8.88 18.47
CA ALA A 289 -1.92 -9.90 19.15
C ALA A 289 -2.06 -9.68 20.67
N ASN A 290 -1.01 -9.21 21.33
CA ASN A 290 -0.96 -9.05 22.77
C ASN A 290 -0.77 -7.58 23.22
N ASP A 291 -0.87 -6.65 22.28
CA ASP A 291 -0.74 -5.22 22.58
C ASP A 291 -2.10 -4.66 23.04
N THR A 292 -2.08 -3.67 23.92
CA THR A 292 -3.28 -2.92 24.27
C THR A 292 -3.69 -2.01 23.12
N GLU A 293 -4.91 -1.53 23.13
CA GLU A 293 -5.41 -0.58 22.11
C GLU A 293 -4.54 0.68 22.04
N SER A 294 -4.12 1.20 23.19
CA SER A 294 -3.22 2.35 23.30
C SER A 294 -1.85 2.06 22.71
N GLN A 295 -1.28 0.88 22.96
CA GLN A 295 0.02 0.46 22.42
C GLN A 295 -0.02 0.39 20.87
N VAL A 296 -1.06 -0.19 20.30
CA VAL A 296 -1.23 -0.28 18.84
C VAL A 296 -1.26 1.13 18.21
N LEU A 297 -2.08 2.04 18.74
CA LEU A 297 -2.16 3.41 18.24
C LEU A 297 -0.86 4.18 18.45
N THR A 298 -0.22 3.99 19.59
CA THR A 298 1.08 4.62 19.89
C THR A 298 2.15 4.19 18.89
N ALA A 299 2.26 2.89 18.64
CA ALA A 299 3.21 2.35 17.66
C ALA A 299 2.95 2.89 16.25
N PHE A 300 1.67 2.94 15.85
CA PHE A 300 1.28 3.51 14.56
C PHE A 300 1.62 4.99 14.46
N VAL A 301 1.23 5.81 15.43
CA VAL A 301 1.47 7.27 15.43
C VAL A 301 2.96 7.57 15.33
N LYS A 302 3.79 6.88 16.12
CA LYS A 302 5.25 7.02 16.10
C LYS A 302 5.82 6.73 14.71
N GLN A 303 5.52 5.57 14.14
CA GLN A 303 6.06 5.14 12.85
C GLN A 303 5.52 5.97 11.68
N TYR A 304 4.22 6.26 11.68
CA TYR A 304 3.58 7.06 10.63
C TYR A 304 4.15 8.48 10.58
N TYR A 305 4.17 9.18 11.72
CA TYR A 305 4.68 10.55 11.75
C TYR A 305 6.20 10.62 11.66
N ALA A 306 6.97 9.58 11.97
CA ALA A 306 8.41 9.56 11.71
C ALA A 306 8.73 9.77 10.22
N SER A 307 7.90 9.20 9.34
CA SER A 307 8.06 9.32 7.88
C SER A 307 7.19 10.39 7.24
N SER A 308 6.08 10.79 7.88
CA SER A 308 5.16 11.79 7.33
C SER A 308 5.77 13.19 7.33
N PRO A 309 5.76 13.91 6.20
CA PRO A 309 6.26 15.28 6.13
C PRO A 309 5.29 16.31 6.75
N PHE A 310 4.03 15.93 6.98
CA PHE A 310 2.99 16.80 7.52
C PHE A 310 2.53 16.33 8.89
N VAL A 311 2.38 17.27 9.82
CA VAL A 311 1.84 17.05 11.16
C VAL A 311 0.60 17.95 11.36
N PRO A 312 -0.60 17.39 11.68
CA PRO A 312 -1.82 18.21 11.91
C PRO A 312 -1.74 18.97 13.24
N SER A 313 -2.71 19.86 13.46
CA SER A 313 -2.84 20.57 14.75
C SER A 313 -3.45 19.68 15.83
N THR A 314 -4.24 18.70 15.41
CA THR A 314 -4.98 17.81 16.32
C THR A 314 -4.92 16.38 15.82
N LEU A 315 -4.54 15.47 16.71
CA LEU A 315 -4.74 14.04 16.56
C LEU A 315 -6.03 13.65 17.25
N MET A 316 -7.01 13.22 16.48
CA MET A 316 -8.29 12.71 17.01
C MET A 316 -8.23 11.19 16.98
N LEU A 317 -8.17 10.58 18.15
CA LEU A 317 -7.83 9.16 18.32
C LEU A 317 -8.98 8.38 18.94
N GLN A 318 -9.04 7.09 18.63
CA GLN A 318 -9.97 6.13 19.21
C GLN A 318 -9.63 5.81 20.67
N TYR A 319 -8.34 5.70 20.98
CA TYR A 319 -7.81 5.44 22.33
C TYR A 319 -6.66 6.42 22.62
N PRO A 320 -6.37 6.70 23.91
CA PRO A 320 -5.25 7.56 24.29
C PRO A 320 -3.92 6.93 23.91
N LEU A 321 -2.91 7.78 23.66
CA LEU A 321 -1.54 7.32 23.43
C LEU A 321 -0.86 6.96 24.76
N ASP A 322 -0.09 5.89 24.75
CA ASP A 322 0.98 5.70 25.75
C ASP A 322 2.08 6.72 25.48
N ASP A 323 2.83 7.13 26.48
CA ASP A 323 3.89 8.16 26.35
C ASP A 323 3.39 9.47 25.69
N ARG A 324 2.14 9.84 25.91
CA ARG A 324 1.44 10.95 25.28
C ARG A 324 2.23 12.26 25.26
N GLU A 325 2.84 12.61 26.40
CA GLU A 325 3.50 13.92 26.56
C GLU A 325 4.68 14.06 25.61
N ILE A 326 5.57 13.08 25.57
CA ILE A 326 6.75 13.13 24.72
C ILE A 326 6.42 13.02 23.22
N ILE A 327 5.40 12.26 22.85
CA ILE A 327 4.95 12.16 21.46
C ILE A 327 4.38 13.50 20.99
N LEU A 328 3.57 14.16 21.81
CA LEU A 328 3.01 15.46 21.45
C LEU A 328 4.07 16.55 21.44
N GLU A 329 5.07 16.51 22.32
CA GLU A 329 6.24 17.37 22.29
C GLU A 329 7.01 17.19 20.98
N TRP A 330 7.39 15.96 20.65
CA TRP A 330 8.07 15.62 19.39
C TRP A 330 7.32 16.12 18.15
N LEU A 331 6.00 15.89 18.10
CA LEU A 331 5.19 16.34 16.97
C LEU A 331 5.06 17.88 16.92
N SER A 332 4.99 18.53 18.08
CA SER A 332 4.92 19.99 18.17
C SER A 332 6.22 20.65 17.69
N ASP A 333 7.37 20.11 18.06
CA ASP A 333 8.68 20.58 17.61
C ASP A 333 8.83 20.43 16.08
N ARG A 334 8.39 19.30 15.53
CA ARG A 334 8.42 19.09 14.08
C ARG A 334 7.50 20.03 13.32
N LYS A 335 6.34 20.36 13.90
CA LYS A 335 5.36 21.26 13.31
C LYS A 335 5.75 22.72 13.49
N GLY A 336 6.48 23.06 14.55
CA GLY A 336 6.74 24.43 15.00
C GLY A 336 5.58 25.08 15.79
N HIS A 337 4.51 24.34 16.09
CA HIS A 337 3.34 24.77 16.84
C HIS A 337 2.75 23.62 17.63
N LYS A 338 2.03 23.93 18.72
CA LYS A 338 1.45 22.93 19.61
C LYS A 338 0.51 21.97 18.91
N VAL A 339 0.76 20.67 19.04
CA VAL A 339 -0.12 19.57 18.62
C VAL A 339 -0.94 19.11 19.82
N ARG A 340 -2.20 18.77 19.58
CA ARG A 340 -3.14 18.29 20.61
C ARG A 340 -3.63 16.89 20.30
N GLU A 341 -3.81 16.10 21.33
CA GLU A 341 -4.54 14.85 21.28
C GLU A 341 -5.96 15.04 21.78
N VAL A 342 -6.92 14.44 21.08
CA VAL A 342 -8.34 14.42 21.46
C VAL A 342 -8.86 12.99 21.33
N VAL A 343 -9.38 12.44 22.42
CA VAL A 343 -10.10 11.16 22.43
C VAL A 343 -11.56 11.47 22.72
N PRO A 344 -12.40 11.63 21.71
CA PRO A 344 -13.78 12.08 21.87
C PRO A 344 -14.64 10.95 22.47
N GLN A 345 -15.55 11.30 23.39
CA GLN A 345 -16.43 10.37 24.09
C GLN A 345 -17.92 10.60 23.75
N ARG A 346 -18.24 11.60 22.94
CA ARG A 346 -19.62 11.95 22.55
C ARG A 346 -19.68 12.92 21.40
N GLY A 347 -20.79 12.92 20.68
CA GLY A 347 -21.14 13.92 19.68
C GLY A 347 -20.50 13.67 18.30
N GLN A 348 -20.41 14.72 17.48
CA GLN A 348 -19.93 14.61 16.09
C GLN A 348 -18.49 14.14 15.98
N LYS A 349 -17.63 14.50 16.94
CA LYS A 349 -16.22 14.08 16.95
C LYS A 349 -16.07 12.58 17.19
N GLU A 350 -16.85 12.04 18.12
CA GLU A 350 -16.90 10.59 18.38
C GLU A 350 -17.40 9.83 17.15
N ARG A 351 -18.52 10.26 16.55
CA ARG A 351 -19.06 9.64 15.32
C ARG A 351 -18.04 9.58 14.19
N LEU A 352 -17.17 10.58 14.08
CA LEU A 352 -16.12 10.60 13.06
C LEU A 352 -15.04 9.55 13.35
N VAL A 353 -14.69 9.33 14.62
CA VAL A 353 -13.77 8.27 15.04
C VAL A 353 -14.40 6.89 14.86
N GLU A 354 -15.68 6.74 15.22
CA GLU A 354 -16.43 5.50 15.00
C GLU A 354 -16.49 5.15 13.51
N LEU A 355 -16.76 6.13 12.64
CA LEU A 355 -16.76 5.94 11.19
C LEU A 355 -15.38 5.48 10.68
N ALA A 356 -14.28 6.02 11.22
CA ALA A 356 -12.94 5.55 10.90
C ALA A 356 -12.73 4.10 11.36
N ALA A 357 -13.16 3.74 12.58
CA ALA A 357 -13.06 2.37 13.09
C ALA A 357 -13.91 1.38 12.28
N GLU A 358 -15.11 1.79 11.85
CA GLU A 358 -15.96 0.98 10.97
C GLU A 358 -15.33 0.76 9.60
N ASN A 359 -14.73 1.79 9.01
CA ASN A 359 -13.98 1.67 7.76
C ASN A 359 -12.80 0.71 7.90
N ALA A 360 -12.06 0.77 9.02
CA ALA A 360 -10.99 -0.18 9.31
C ALA A 360 -11.49 -1.63 9.38
N ARG A 361 -12.63 -1.87 10.05
CA ARG A 361 -13.28 -3.19 10.12
C ARG A 361 -13.70 -3.69 8.75
N ASN A 362 -14.29 -2.83 7.93
CA ASN A 362 -14.73 -3.18 6.59
C ASN A 362 -13.57 -3.59 5.67
N VAL A 363 -12.42 -2.92 5.76
CA VAL A 363 -11.21 -3.30 5.03
C VAL A 363 -10.74 -4.67 5.50
N LEU A 364 -10.60 -4.87 6.81
CA LEU A 364 -10.15 -6.13 7.41
C LEU A 364 -11.05 -7.32 7.01
N THR A 365 -12.36 -7.12 7.01
CA THR A 365 -13.35 -8.15 6.62
C THR A 365 -13.26 -8.50 5.14
N LYS A 366 -13.16 -7.50 4.25
CA LYS A 366 -13.02 -7.70 2.81
C LYS A 366 -11.75 -8.45 2.45
N ASP A 367 -10.64 -8.12 3.08
CA ASP A 367 -9.37 -8.79 2.84
C ASP A 367 -9.42 -10.24 3.29
N ARG A 368 -10.04 -10.53 4.42
CA ARG A 368 -10.28 -11.91 4.88
C ARG A 368 -11.14 -12.70 3.90
N GLU A 369 -12.21 -12.11 3.44
CA GLU A 369 -13.08 -12.76 2.46
C GLU A 369 -12.34 -13.04 1.16
N LYS A 370 -11.51 -12.10 0.70
CA LYS A 370 -10.64 -12.28 -0.46
C LYS A 370 -9.62 -13.38 -0.26
N ILE A 371 -8.94 -13.41 0.89
CA ILE A 371 -7.97 -14.46 1.24
C ILE A 371 -8.68 -15.82 1.30
N ARG A 372 -9.83 -15.91 1.98
CA ARG A 372 -10.62 -17.15 2.06
C ARG A 372 -11.08 -17.65 0.70
N LEU A 373 -11.51 -16.74 -0.19
CA LEU A 373 -11.88 -17.09 -1.57
C LEU A 373 -10.66 -17.54 -2.38
N GLU A 374 -9.51 -16.90 -2.20
CA GLU A 374 -8.27 -17.30 -2.84
C GLU A 374 -7.79 -18.66 -2.34
N GLU A 375 -7.83 -18.91 -1.02
CA GLU A 375 -7.54 -20.21 -0.42
C GLU A 375 -8.48 -21.31 -0.91
N ALA A 376 -9.78 -21.02 -0.96
CA ALA A 376 -10.77 -21.96 -1.48
C ALA A 376 -10.52 -22.31 -2.96
N ARG A 377 -10.11 -21.32 -3.77
CA ARG A 377 -9.81 -21.52 -5.20
C ARG A 377 -8.43 -22.16 -5.47
N THR A 378 -7.53 -22.16 -4.51
CA THR A 378 -6.17 -22.67 -4.64
C THR A 378 -5.98 -23.95 -3.83
N THR A 379 -5.50 -23.80 -2.59
CA THR A 379 -5.20 -24.94 -1.70
C THR A 379 -6.45 -25.74 -1.32
N GLY A 380 -7.60 -25.11 -1.19
CA GLY A 380 -8.88 -25.76 -0.94
C GLY A 380 -9.31 -26.66 -2.10
N ALA A 381 -9.26 -26.14 -3.33
CA ALA A 381 -9.60 -26.91 -4.53
C ALA A 381 -8.62 -28.09 -4.75
N VAL A 382 -7.34 -27.90 -4.47
CA VAL A 382 -6.33 -28.98 -4.57
C VAL A 382 -6.57 -30.05 -3.51
N ARG A 383 -6.96 -29.67 -2.28
CA ARG A 383 -7.31 -30.63 -1.22
C ARG A 383 -8.55 -31.43 -1.59
N GLU A 384 -9.60 -30.75 -2.08
CA GLU A 384 -10.81 -31.43 -2.55
C GLU A 384 -10.51 -32.43 -3.68
N LEU A 385 -9.63 -32.05 -4.63
CA LEU A 385 -9.18 -32.95 -5.69
C LEU A 385 -8.38 -34.15 -5.13
N ALA A 386 -7.51 -33.93 -4.15
CA ALA A 386 -6.75 -35.00 -3.50
C ALA A 386 -7.68 -35.98 -2.78
N ASP A 387 -8.70 -35.48 -2.07
CA ASP A 387 -9.71 -36.30 -1.40
C ASP A 387 -10.52 -37.12 -2.41
N MET A 388 -10.95 -36.50 -3.53
CA MET A 388 -11.69 -37.19 -4.61
C MET A 388 -10.86 -38.29 -5.27
N LEU A 389 -9.56 -38.10 -5.40
CA LEU A 389 -8.63 -39.07 -6.02
C LEU A 389 -8.05 -40.09 -5.02
N GLY A 390 -8.34 -39.95 -3.75
CA GLY A 390 -7.80 -40.82 -2.70
C GLY A 390 -6.28 -40.69 -2.52
N ILE A 391 -5.72 -39.48 -2.68
CA ILE A 391 -4.29 -39.20 -2.52
C ILE A 391 -4.04 -38.64 -1.10
N PRO A 392 -3.68 -39.48 -0.11
CA PRO A 392 -3.60 -39.08 1.29
C PRO A 392 -2.44 -38.11 1.59
N GLU A 393 -1.38 -38.15 0.79
CA GLU A 393 -0.21 -37.26 0.92
C GLU A 393 -0.49 -35.83 0.39
N GLY A 394 -1.65 -35.64 -0.24
CA GLY A 394 -2.02 -34.37 -0.88
C GLY A 394 -1.38 -34.19 -2.26
N ILE A 395 -1.74 -33.11 -2.93
CA ILE A 395 -1.23 -32.78 -4.26
C ILE A 395 -0.41 -31.49 -4.15
N ARG A 396 0.89 -31.55 -4.37
CA ARG A 396 1.78 -30.39 -4.45
C ARG A 396 1.86 -29.84 -5.88
N ARG A 397 2.06 -30.73 -6.86
CA ARG A 397 2.30 -30.39 -8.26
C ARG A 397 1.33 -31.10 -9.19
N MET A 398 0.71 -30.32 -10.08
CA MET A 398 -0.15 -30.80 -11.15
C MET A 398 0.41 -30.36 -12.50
N GLU A 399 0.39 -31.23 -13.49
CA GLU A 399 0.69 -30.87 -14.88
C GLU A 399 -0.54 -31.12 -15.75
N ALA A 400 -0.93 -30.13 -16.55
CA ALA A 400 -2.03 -30.27 -17.49
C ALA A 400 -1.53 -30.12 -18.93
N PHE A 401 -2.08 -30.98 -19.80
CA PHE A 401 -1.67 -31.12 -21.19
C PHE A 401 -2.81 -30.87 -22.14
N ASP A 402 -2.54 -30.11 -23.20
CA ASP A 402 -3.45 -29.80 -24.28
C ASP A 402 -2.72 -29.87 -25.63
N ILE A 403 -3.42 -30.33 -26.68
CA ILE A 403 -2.95 -30.31 -28.05
C ILE A 403 -3.70 -29.24 -28.83
N SER A 404 -2.98 -28.31 -29.38
CA SER A 404 -3.53 -27.20 -30.15
C SER A 404 -3.03 -27.25 -31.59
N ASN A 405 -3.97 -27.23 -32.55
CA ASN A 405 -3.68 -27.16 -33.99
C ASN A 405 -3.86 -25.76 -34.52
N ILE A 406 -2.83 -25.13 -35.04
CA ILE A 406 -2.91 -23.83 -35.70
C ILE A 406 -3.11 -24.09 -37.21
N SER A 407 -4.36 -23.98 -37.63
CA SER A 407 -4.76 -24.01 -39.07
C SER A 407 -4.20 -25.15 -39.91
N GLY A 408 -3.93 -26.33 -39.31
CA GLY A 408 -3.50 -27.54 -40.05
C GLY A 408 -2.02 -27.59 -40.44
N VAL A 409 -1.21 -26.59 -40.08
CA VAL A 409 0.20 -26.51 -40.52
C VAL A 409 1.20 -26.91 -39.41
N GLU A 410 0.93 -26.55 -38.15
CA GLU A 410 1.80 -26.92 -37.02
C GLU A 410 0.97 -27.35 -35.82
N THR A 411 1.18 -28.56 -35.33
CA THR A 411 0.59 -29.06 -34.10
C THR A 411 1.56 -28.85 -32.95
N VAL A 412 1.07 -28.24 -31.84
CA VAL A 412 1.85 -27.95 -30.66
C VAL A 412 1.16 -28.52 -29.43
N GLY A 413 1.88 -29.29 -28.63
CA GLY A 413 1.44 -29.67 -27.29
C GLY A 413 1.86 -28.62 -26.28
N SER A 414 0.95 -28.23 -25.40
CA SER A 414 1.22 -27.33 -24.29
C SER A 414 1.14 -28.06 -22.95
N MET A 415 2.08 -27.72 -22.06
CA MET A 415 2.15 -28.21 -20.69
C MET A 415 2.05 -26.99 -19.77
N ILE A 416 1.04 -26.96 -18.93
CA ILE A 416 0.91 -25.98 -17.84
C ILE A 416 1.13 -26.68 -16.51
N VAL A 417 1.68 -25.94 -15.56
CA VAL A 417 2.07 -26.48 -14.25
C VAL A 417 1.44 -25.64 -13.15
N TYR A 418 0.86 -26.32 -12.18
CA TYR A 418 0.38 -25.73 -10.93
C TYR A 418 1.17 -26.32 -9.76
N GLU A 419 1.56 -25.46 -8.84
CA GLU A 419 2.14 -25.86 -7.54
C GLU A 419 1.32 -25.25 -6.41
N ASN A 420 0.92 -26.08 -5.44
CA ASN A 420 0.08 -25.67 -4.31
C ASN A 420 -1.17 -24.87 -4.76
N GLY A 421 -1.79 -25.30 -5.86
CA GLY A 421 -2.97 -24.66 -6.44
C GLY A 421 -2.73 -23.36 -7.20
N LYS A 422 -1.47 -22.92 -7.35
CA LYS A 422 -1.11 -21.68 -8.08
C LYS A 422 -0.34 -21.98 -9.37
N PRO A 423 -0.58 -21.22 -10.45
CA PRO A 423 0.12 -21.43 -11.72
C PRO A 423 1.62 -21.12 -11.60
N LYS A 424 2.48 -22.11 -11.95
CA LYS A 424 3.94 -21.97 -11.99
C LYS A 424 4.41 -21.68 -13.42
N ARG A 425 4.23 -20.44 -13.87
CA ARG A 425 4.44 -20.04 -15.27
C ARG A 425 5.85 -20.30 -15.80
N ASN A 426 6.90 -20.25 -14.98
CA ASN A 426 8.27 -20.55 -15.38
C ASN A 426 8.50 -22.04 -15.71
N ALA A 427 7.59 -22.94 -15.28
CA ALA A 427 7.59 -24.36 -15.58
C ALA A 427 6.75 -24.74 -16.81
N TYR A 428 6.01 -23.79 -17.41
CA TYR A 428 5.22 -24.04 -18.62
C TYR A 428 6.11 -24.41 -19.80
N ARG A 429 5.69 -25.36 -20.63
CA ARG A 429 6.43 -25.82 -21.80
C ARG A 429 5.53 -25.94 -23.02
N LYS A 430 6.16 -25.77 -24.19
CA LYS A 430 5.56 -26.03 -25.50
C LYS A 430 6.36 -27.10 -26.19
N PHE A 431 5.68 -28.10 -26.72
CA PHE A 431 6.28 -29.24 -27.42
C PHE A 431 5.84 -29.17 -28.90
N ARG A 432 6.76 -28.89 -29.79
CA ARG A 432 6.49 -29.00 -31.21
C ARG A 432 6.43 -30.51 -31.56
N ILE A 433 5.34 -30.94 -32.20
CA ILE A 433 5.18 -32.34 -32.67
C ILE A 433 6.15 -32.60 -33.81
N ARG A 434 6.81 -33.75 -33.77
CA ARG A 434 7.87 -34.12 -34.73
C ARG A 434 7.56 -35.37 -35.54
N THR A 435 6.88 -36.37 -34.95
CA THR A 435 6.73 -37.70 -35.52
C THR A 435 5.37 -37.92 -36.16
N VAL A 436 4.34 -37.16 -35.74
CA VAL A 436 2.98 -37.37 -36.22
C VAL A 436 2.70 -36.45 -37.41
N LYS A 437 2.25 -37.04 -38.52
CA LYS A 437 1.79 -36.33 -39.74
C LYS A 437 0.26 -36.40 -39.79
N GLY A 438 -0.40 -35.25 -39.85
CA GLY A 438 -1.86 -35.15 -39.90
C GLY A 438 -2.51 -34.82 -38.56
N GLN A 439 -3.84 -34.82 -38.50
CA GLN A 439 -4.62 -34.52 -37.31
C GLN A 439 -4.90 -35.82 -36.50
N ASP A 440 -3.98 -36.16 -35.64
CA ASP A 440 -4.16 -37.26 -34.68
C ASP A 440 -3.73 -36.77 -33.27
N ASP A 441 -4.67 -36.21 -32.56
CA ASP A 441 -4.45 -35.63 -31.23
C ASP A 441 -3.99 -36.70 -30.22
N TYR A 442 -4.39 -37.93 -30.35
CA TYR A 442 -3.99 -39.02 -29.46
C TYR A 442 -2.49 -39.37 -29.63
N ARG A 443 -2.02 -39.49 -30.87
CA ARG A 443 -0.60 -39.73 -31.15
C ARG A 443 0.25 -38.51 -30.79
N CYS A 444 -0.25 -37.31 -31.04
CA CYS A 444 0.43 -36.09 -30.62
C CYS A 444 0.59 -36.03 -29.10
N MET A 445 -0.45 -36.38 -28.35
CA MET A 445 -0.39 -36.45 -26.89
C MET A 445 0.58 -37.53 -26.40
N GLU A 446 0.58 -38.71 -27.04
CA GLU A 446 1.52 -39.77 -26.75
C GLU A 446 2.98 -39.31 -26.94
N GLU A 447 3.29 -38.60 -28.03
CA GLU A 447 4.63 -38.03 -28.28
C GLU A 447 5.02 -37.00 -27.18
N VAL A 448 4.11 -36.12 -26.82
CA VAL A 448 4.38 -35.06 -25.82
C VAL A 448 4.68 -35.66 -24.45
N LEU A 449 3.84 -36.58 -23.99
CA LEU A 449 3.98 -37.22 -22.69
C LEU A 449 5.24 -38.05 -22.64
N THR A 450 5.50 -38.86 -23.70
CA THR A 450 6.71 -39.68 -23.80
C THR A 450 7.95 -38.80 -23.66
N ARG A 451 8.05 -37.75 -24.43
CA ARG A 451 9.18 -36.79 -24.35
C ARG A 451 9.32 -36.14 -22.99
N ARG A 452 8.19 -35.73 -22.39
CA ARG A 452 8.18 -35.12 -21.06
C ARG A 452 8.80 -36.01 -20.00
N PHE A 453 8.34 -37.29 -19.95
CA PHE A 453 8.75 -38.23 -18.92
C PHE A 453 10.14 -38.83 -19.20
N GLN A 454 10.48 -39.06 -20.45
CA GLN A 454 11.84 -39.47 -20.82
C GLN A 454 12.89 -38.44 -20.38
N HIS A 455 12.69 -37.18 -20.72
CA HIS A 455 13.60 -36.13 -20.28
C HIS A 455 13.71 -36.03 -18.75
N GLY A 456 12.59 -36.22 -18.03
CA GLY A 456 12.62 -36.23 -16.57
C GLY A 456 13.44 -37.42 -16.00
N LEU A 457 13.28 -38.60 -16.57
CA LEU A 457 14.05 -39.76 -16.17
C LEU A 457 15.54 -39.62 -16.50
N GLU A 458 15.87 -39.02 -17.66
CA GLU A 458 17.25 -38.73 -18.06
C GLU A 458 17.90 -37.72 -17.10
N GLU A 459 17.20 -36.63 -16.72
CA GLU A 459 17.69 -35.64 -15.75
C GLU A 459 17.96 -36.30 -14.39
N ILE A 460 17.07 -37.16 -13.91
CA ILE A 460 17.24 -37.89 -12.64
C ILE A 460 18.40 -38.87 -12.74
N GLY A 461 18.52 -39.63 -13.84
CA GLY A 461 19.62 -40.59 -14.05
C GLY A 461 21.01 -39.95 -14.10
N GLN A 462 21.06 -38.68 -14.50
CA GLN A 462 22.29 -37.89 -14.53
C GLN A 462 22.51 -37.06 -13.25
N ASN A 463 21.67 -37.21 -12.21
CA ASN A 463 21.68 -36.37 -10.99
C ASN A 463 21.60 -34.87 -11.28
N ILE A 464 20.92 -34.47 -12.36
CA ILE A 464 20.68 -33.09 -12.71
C ILE A 464 19.34 -32.67 -12.12
N ASN A 465 19.34 -31.64 -11.27
CA ASN A 465 18.10 -31.01 -10.82
C ASN A 465 17.61 -30.07 -11.93
N GLY A 466 17.04 -30.67 -12.98
CA GLY A 466 16.66 -30.00 -14.21
C GLY A 466 15.20 -29.51 -14.21
N LYS A 467 14.73 -29.15 -15.40
CA LYS A 467 13.37 -28.59 -15.56
C LYS A 467 12.27 -29.65 -15.60
N PHE A 468 12.64 -30.90 -15.84
CA PHE A 468 11.73 -32.03 -16.00
C PHE A 468 11.88 -33.09 -14.90
N SER A 469 12.88 -33.00 -14.03
CA SER A 469 13.14 -33.95 -12.93
C SER A 469 12.07 -33.93 -11.84
N ASP A 470 11.32 -32.82 -11.71
CA ASP A 470 10.22 -32.66 -10.73
C ASP A 470 8.93 -33.22 -11.36
N PHE A 471 8.54 -34.45 -11.00
CA PHE A 471 7.34 -35.09 -11.52
C PHE A 471 6.08 -34.61 -10.82
N PRO A 472 4.91 -34.61 -11.54
CA PRO A 472 3.63 -34.23 -10.97
C PRO A 472 3.05 -35.34 -10.09
N ASP A 473 2.27 -34.92 -9.09
CA ASP A 473 1.47 -35.82 -8.26
C ASP A 473 0.17 -36.24 -8.98
N VAL A 474 -0.28 -35.42 -9.95
CA VAL A 474 -1.47 -35.66 -10.78
C VAL A 474 -1.27 -35.11 -12.18
N LEU A 475 -1.70 -35.86 -13.19
CA LEU A 475 -1.81 -35.42 -14.58
C LEU A 475 -3.26 -35.01 -14.90
N MET A 476 -3.43 -33.89 -15.55
CA MET A 476 -4.70 -33.40 -16.03
C MET A 476 -4.69 -33.38 -17.57
N MET A 477 -5.64 -34.08 -18.18
CA MET A 477 -5.76 -34.15 -19.64
C MET A 477 -6.97 -33.31 -20.10
N ASP A 478 -6.77 -32.40 -21.06
CA ASP A 478 -7.89 -31.69 -21.68
C ASP A 478 -8.61 -32.61 -22.66
N GLY A 479 -9.53 -33.40 -22.12
CA GLY A 479 -10.32 -34.35 -22.86
C GLY A 479 -10.82 -35.56 -22.06
N GLY A 480 -11.61 -36.37 -22.69
CA GLY A 480 -12.26 -37.54 -22.08
C GLY A 480 -11.40 -38.80 -22.00
N LYS A 481 -12.08 -39.92 -21.81
CA LYS A 481 -11.46 -41.25 -21.59
C LYS A 481 -10.34 -41.63 -22.60
N GLY A 482 -10.43 -41.15 -23.85
CA GLY A 482 -9.43 -41.46 -24.87
C GLY A 482 -8.07 -40.87 -24.55
N GLN A 483 -7.98 -39.62 -24.16
CA GLN A 483 -6.72 -38.94 -23.80
C GLN A 483 -6.17 -39.48 -22.47
N VAL A 484 -7.04 -39.76 -21.50
CA VAL A 484 -6.65 -40.40 -20.24
C VAL A 484 -5.99 -41.77 -20.51
N ASN A 485 -6.56 -42.61 -21.40
CA ASN A 485 -6.01 -43.89 -21.75
C ASN A 485 -4.62 -43.78 -22.42
N VAL A 486 -4.39 -42.75 -23.24
CA VAL A 486 -3.08 -42.46 -23.82
C VAL A 486 -2.06 -42.14 -22.73
N ALA A 487 -2.42 -41.29 -21.77
CA ALA A 487 -1.54 -40.95 -20.68
C ALA A 487 -1.21 -42.16 -19.79
N LEU A 488 -2.20 -43.00 -19.45
CA LEU A 488 -2.02 -44.19 -18.66
C LEU A 488 -1.08 -45.19 -19.40
N LYS A 489 -1.24 -45.38 -20.72
CA LYS A 489 -0.38 -46.21 -21.54
C LYS A 489 1.10 -45.76 -21.51
N VAL A 490 1.33 -44.45 -21.63
CA VAL A 490 2.70 -43.87 -21.58
C VAL A 490 3.31 -44.06 -20.20
N LEU A 491 2.56 -43.82 -19.13
CA LEU A 491 3.02 -43.99 -17.76
C LEU A 491 3.36 -45.48 -17.46
N ASP A 492 2.52 -46.40 -17.89
CA ASP A 492 2.75 -47.85 -17.74
C ASP A 492 4.04 -48.28 -18.45
N GLN A 493 4.28 -47.83 -19.69
CA GLN A 493 5.52 -48.07 -20.42
C GLN A 493 6.79 -47.59 -19.73
N MET A 494 6.64 -46.55 -18.89
CA MET A 494 7.74 -45.94 -18.14
C MET A 494 7.81 -46.41 -16.68
N HIS A 495 6.94 -47.32 -16.29
CA HIS A 495 6.81 -47.83 -14.91
C HIS A 495 6.55 -46.75 -13.88
N MET A 496 5.73 -45.76 -14.25
CA MET A 496 5.36 -44.63 -13.40
C MET A 496 3.92 -44.77 -12.92
N ASN A 497 3.71 -44.53 -11.62
CA ASN A 497 2.37 -44.56 -11.01
C ASN A 497 1.93 -43.14 -10.65
N ILE A 498 1.40 -42.42 -11.62
CA ILE A 498 0.86 -41.05 -11.44
C ILE A 498 -0.63 -41.09 -11.79
N PRO A 499 -1.51 -40.64 -10.90
CA PRO A 499 -2.94 -40.51 -11.17
C PRO A 499 -3.21 -39.56 -12.36
N VAL A 500 -4.15 -39.98 -13.22
CA VAL A 500 -4.54 -39.21 -14.42
C VAL A 500 -6.01 -38.85 -14.38
N CYS A 501 -6.32 -37.56 -14.57
CA CYS A 501 -7.66 -37.05 -14.65
C CYS A 501 -7.96 -36.47 -16.03
N GLY A 502 -9.17 -36.71 -16.55
CA GLY A 502 -9.67 -36.05 -17.75
C GLY A 502 -10.58 -34.86 -17.37
N MET A 503 -10.32 -33.73 -17.98
CA MET A 503 -11.19 -32.55 -17.86
C MET A 503 -12.22 -32.58 -18.99
N VAL A 504 -13.49 -32.78 -18.66
CA VAL A 504 -14.59 -32.82 -19.64
C VAL A 504 -15.38 -31.52 -19.56
N LYS A 505 -15.71 -30.92 -20.69
CA LYS A 505 -16.60 -29.77 -20.78
C LYS A 505 -18.04 -30.22 -20.68
N ASP A 506 -18.86 -29.51 -19.90
CA ASP A 506 -20.29 -29.74 -19.85
C ASP A 506 -20.99 -29.15 -21.11
N ASP A 507 -22.32 -29.39 -21.23
CA ASP A 507 -23.11 -28.90 -22.35
C ASP A 507 -23.17 -27.38 -22.50
N HIS A 508 -22.64 -26.64 -21.50
CA HIS A 508 -22.47 -25.19 -21.50
C HIS A 508 -21.02 -24.75 -21.72
N HIS A 509 -20.14 -25.62 -22.22
CA HIS A 509 -18.68 -25.40 -22.43
C HIS A 509 -17.91 -25.03 -21.14
N ARG A 510 -18.43 -25.39 -19.97
CA ARG A 510 -17.70 -25.23 -18.70
C ARG A 510 -16.95 -26.53 -18.39
N THR A 511 -15.68 -26.38 -18.04
CA THR A 511 -14.85 -27.52 -17.57
C THR A 511 -15.42 -28.01 -16.23
N ARG A 512 -15.68 -29.30 -16.13
CA ARG A 512 -16.02 -30.02 -14.91
C ARG A 512 -14.90 -30.96 -14.53
#